data_cae0181cb57ea46d2cfc86164538628d
#
_entry.id   cae0181cb57ea46d2cfc86164538628d
#
_cell.length_a   1.000
_cell.length_b   1.000
_cell.length_c   1.000
_cell.angle_alpha   90.00
_cell.angle_beta   90.00
_cell.angle_gamma   90.00
#
_symmetry.space_group_name_H-M   'P 1'
#
loop_
_entity.id
_entity.type
_entity.pdbx_description
1 polymer ?
#
loop_
_entity_poly.entity_id
_entity_poly.type
_entity_poly.pdbx_seq_one_letter_code
_entity_poly.pdbx_strand_id
1 'polypeptide(L)'
;MMDRKMVNFIKEQYPPGTRIRLNSMEDPYHPILPGTEGEVDFVDDKGQIFMKWDNGRTLPLIPGEDSFTVLPPKLTSLKLYMPLTADLYERNEYGDLDDSSTLLEGHELRGYQNQITAALVKNRMPEEAERGLMHWYDEADNVNTKVHSAVFMVDSRGGELWGIAECRVAGELSDTEMDTLKEFITGQASDGWCEGFEQREISVDDGGELYVHFWNSDQWSIQTEQERFEPRLSEGYTTEQRMGGL
;
A
#
# COMPACT_ATOMS: atom_id res chain seq x y z
N MET A 1 -12.78 33.97 -22.92
CA MET A 1 -11.55 33.18 -22.73
C MET A 1 -11.26 33.23 -21.24
N MET A 2 -11.16 32.08 -20.58
CA MET A 2 -10.93 32.01 -19.14
C MET A 2 -9.54 32.57 -18.80
N ASP A 3 -9.42 33.29 -17.67
CA ASP A 3 -8.14 33.87 -17.23
C ASP A 3 -7.18 32.74 -16.86
N ARG A 4 -5.87 32.91 -17.17
CA ARG A 4 -4.81 31.89 -16.88
C ARG A 4 -4.74 31.52 -15.40
N LYS A 5 -5.04 32.44 -14.50
CA LYS A 5 -5.10 32.15 -13.06
C LYS A 5 -6.24 31.20 -12.73
N MET A 6 -7.38 31.36 -13.37
CA MET A 6 -8.53 30.48 -13.19
C MET A 6 -8.25 29.07 -13.75
N VAL A 7 -7.59 29.00 -14.91
CA VAL A 7 -7.18 27.69 -15.48
C VAL A 7 -6.23 26.95 -14.56
N ASN A 8 -5.23 27.64 -14.00
CA ASN A 8 -4.31 27.01 -13.03
C ASN A 8 -5.05 26.55 -11.77
N PHE A 9 -5.95 27.36 -11.25
CA PHE A 9 -6.79 26.97 -10.11
C PHE A 9 -7.60 25.71 -10.41
N ILE A 10 -8.21 25.60 -11.60
CA ILE A 10 -8.95 24.39 -12.00
C ILE A 10 -7.98 23.18 -12.09
N LYS A 11 -6.78 23.36 -12.65
CA LYS A 11 -5.76 22.29 -12.71
C LYS A 11 -5.36 21.79 -11.32
N GLU A 12 -5.23 22.69 -10.36
CA GLU A 12 -4.92 22.35 -8.96
C GLU A 12 -6.10 21.67 -8.24
N GLN A 13 -7.33 22.13 -8.50
CA GLN A 13 -8.53 21.55 -7.87
C GLN A 13 -8.92 20.17 -8.41
N TYR A 14 -8.61 19.90 -9.68
CA TYR A 14 -8.99 18.66 -10.36
C TYR A 14 -7.77 17.99 -11.03
N PRO A 15 -6.80 17.53 -10.24
CA PRO A 15 -5.65 16.82 -10.81
C PRO A 15 -6.08 15.51 -11.48
N PRO A 16 -5.25 14.97 -12.41
CA PRO A 16 -5.47 13.66 -13.01
C PRO A 16 -5.75 12.59 -11.95
N GLY A 17 -6.72 11.70 -12.21
CA GLY A 17 -7.16 10.67 -11.27
C GLY A 17 -8.28 11.11 -10.32
N THR A 18 -8.63 12.41 -10.26
CA THR A 18 -9.77 12.87 -9.46
C THR A 18 -11.06 12.19 -9.93
N ARG A 19 -11.76 11.51 -9.02
CA ARG A 19 -13.04 10.85 -9.30
C ARG A 19 -14.18 11.87 -9.28
N ILE A 20 -15.02 11.85 -10.31
CA ILE A 20 -16.13 12.77 -10.47
C ILE A 20 -17.39 11.98 -10.83
N ARG A 21 -18.53 12.39 -10.24
CA ARG A 21 -19.88 11.99 -10.66
C ARG A 21 -20.57 13.18 -11.32
N LEU A 22 -21.05 12.96 -12.53
CA LEU A 22 -21.83 13.97 -13.26
C LEU A 22 -23.22 14.13 -12.62
N ASN A 23 -23.61 15.37 -12.34
CA ASN A 23 -24.98 15.71 -11.90
C ASN A 23 -25.83 16.17 -13.09
N SER A 24 -25.29 17.06 -13.95
CA SER A 24 -25.94 17.49 -15.18
C SER A 24 -24.92 18.01 -16.19
N MET A 25 -25.22 17.87 -17.48
CA MET A 25 -24.41 18.33 -18.59
C MET A 25 -25.29 19.02 -19.62
N GLU A 26 -24.85 20.23 -20.06
CA GLU A 26 -25.55 21.02 -21.08
C GLU A 26 -24.95 20.77 -22.47
N ASP A 27 -24.91 19.53 -22.94
CA ASP A 27 -24.53 19.19 -24.31
C ASP A 27 -25.80 18.88 -25.14
N PRO A 28 -26.09 19.63 -26.21
CA PRO A 28 -27.33 19.47 -26.97
C PRO A 28 -27.33 18.24 -27.89
N TYR A 29 -26.19 17.61 -28.13
CA TYR A 29 -26.08 16.55 -29.12
C TYR A 29 -25.98 15.17 -28.48
N HIS A 30 -25.03 14.97 -27.59
CA HIS A 30 -24.76 13.66 -26.99
C HIS A 30 -24.27 13.79 -25.54
N PRO A 31 -25.09 14.30 -24.59
CA PRO A 31 -24.65 14.47 -23.20
C PRO A 31 -24.25 13.16 -22.57
N ILE A 32 -23.37 13.24 -21.59
CA ILE A 32 -23.17 12.14 -20.64
C ILE A 32 -24.38 12.12 -19.70
N LEU A 33 -24.86 10.93 -19.38
CA LEU A 33 -26.03 10.81 -18.50
C LEU A 33 -25.70 11.20 -17.06
N PRO A 34 -26.60 11.90 -16.36
CA PRO A 34 -26.44 12.15 -14.92
C PRO A 34 -26.21 10.86 -14.14
N GLY A 35 -25.36 10.93 -13.13
CA GLY A 35 -24.96 9.77 -12.32
C GLY A 35 -23.78 8.96 -12.89
N THR A 36 -23.34 9.27 -14.14
CA THR A 36 -22.13 8.63 -14.70
C THR A 36 -20.91 9.12 -13.90
N GLU A 37 -20.02 8.19 -13.55
CA GLU A 37 -18.77 8.46 -12.87
C GLU A 37 -17.59 8.32 -13.86
N GLY A 38 -16.47 8.94 -13.50
CA GLY A 38 -15.25 8.90 -14.30
C GLY A 38 -14.08 9.53 -13.57
N GLU A 39 -12.92 9.45 -14.18
CA GLU A 39 -11.69 10.05 -13.67
C GLU A 39 -11.25 11.19 -14.56
N VAL A 40 -10.71 12.24 -13.94
CA VAL A 40 -10.04 13.34 -14.66
C VAL A 40 -8.81 12.77 -15.36
N ASP A 41 -8.70 13.01 -16.67
CA ASP A 41 -7.51 12.69 -17.44
C ASP A 41 -6.53 13.85 -17.40
N PHE A 42 -7.01 15.04 -17.75
CA PHE A 42 -6.25 16.31 -17.66
C PHE A 42 -7.19 17.50 -17.75
N VAL A 43 -6.68 18.69 -17.44
CA VAL A 43 -7.35 19.98 -17.67
C VAL A 43 -6.60 20.73 -18.75
N ASP A 44 -7.32 21.17 -19.80
CA ASP A 44 -6.74 21.90 -20.92
C ASP A 44 -6.46 23.39 -20.60
N ASP A 45 -5.89 24.10 -21.56
CA ASP A 45 -5.57 25.53 -21.41
C ASP A 45 -6.80 26.48 -21.51
N LYS A 46 -7.98 25.93 -21.74
CA LYS A 46 -9.27 26.65 -21.69
C LYS A 46 -10.01 26.39 -20.37
N GLY A 47 -9.48 25.51 -19.50
CA GLY A 47 -10.10 25.10 -18.24
C GLY A 47 -11.16 24.01 -18.40
N GLN A 48 -11.21 23.34 -19.55
CA GLN A 48 -12.07 22.17 -19.73
C GLN A 48 -11.44 20.95 -19.06
N ILE A 49 -12.25 20.18 -18.30
CA ILE A 49 -11.81 18.99 -17.57
C ILE A 49 -12.06 17.78 -18.46
N PHE A 50 -11.01 17.23 -19.04
CA PHE A 50 -11.10 16.01 -19.85
C PHE A 50 -11.24 14.79 -18.95
N MET A 51 -12.21 13.93 -19.29
CA MET A 51 -12.64 12.80 -18.46
C MET A 51 -12.44 11.47 -19.17
N LYS A 52 -12.02 10.48 -18.41
CA LYS A 52 -12.19 9.05 -18.73
C LYS A 52 -13.44 8.56 -18.01
N TRP A 53 -14.59 8.63 -18.69
CA TRP A 53 -15.85 8.16 -18.11
C TRP A 53 -15.89 6.62 -18.04
N ASP A 54 -16.43 6.07 -16.95
CA ASP A 54 -16.53 4.62 -16.74
C ASP A 54 -17.35 3.89 -17.84
N ASN A 55 -18.16 4.63 -18.59
CA ASN A 55 -18.89 4.15 -19.77
C ASN A 55 -18.06 4.16 -21.07
N GLY A 56 -16.76 4.47 -20.99
CA GLY A 56 -15.82 4.50 -22.13
C GLY A 56 -15.87 5.79 -22.98
N ARG A 57 -16.64 6.78 -22.59
CA ARG A 57 -16.69 8.08 -23.28
C ARG A 57 -15.62 9.03 -22.77
N THR A 58 -15.34 10.11 -23.55
CA THR A 58 -14.28 11.07 -23.27
C THR A 58 -14.73 12.53 -23.34
N LEU A 59 -16.05 12.80 -23.31
CA LEU A 59 -16.55 14.16 -23.36
C LEU A 59 -16.09 14.97 -22.15
N PRO A 60 -15.47 16.18 -22.36
CA PRO A 60 -15.00 16.98 -21.25
C PRO A 60 -16.14 17.65 -20.48
N LEU A 61 -15.87 18.02 -19.25
CA LEU A 61 -16.71 18.91 -18.44
C LEU A 61 -16.29 20.36 -18.61
N ILE A 62 -17.28 21.24 -18.65
CA ILE A 62 -17.08 22.71 -18.72
C ILE A 62 -17.46 23.27 -17.35
N PRO A 63 -16.46 23.69 -16.51
CA PRO A 63 -16.75 24.30 -15.22
C PRO A 63 -17.62 25.54 -15.36
N GLY A 64 -18.71 25.59 -14.61
CA GLY A 64 -19.67 26.71 -14.67
C GLY A 64 -20.86 26.47 -15.62
N GLU A 65 -20.76 25.51 -16.54
CA GLU A 65 -21.88 25.06 -17.39
C GLU A 65 -22.37 23.69 -16.90
N ASP A 66 -21.46 22.73 -16.71
CA ASP A 66 -21.77 21.41 -16.20
C ASP A 66 -21.73 21.35 -14.67
N SER A 67 -22.64 20.55 -14.10
CA SER A 67 -22.68 20.30 -12.66
C SER A 67 -22.16 18.91 -12.34
N PHE A 68 -21.26 18.82 -11.38
CA PHE A 68 -20.66 17.56 -10.95
C PHE A 68 -20.27 17.57 -9.47
N THR A 69 -20.03 16.38 -8.93
CA THR A 69 -19.58 16.17 -7.55
C THR A 69 -18.26 15.41 -7.57
N VAL A 70 -17.26 15.94 -6.84
CA VAL A 70 -16.01 15.21 -6.60
C VAL A 70 -16.30 14.08 -5.63
N LEU A 71 -15.89 12.88 -6.01
CA LEU A 71 -16.04 11.68 -5.19
C LEU A 71 -14.74 11.38 -4.45
N PRO A 72 -14.82 10.67 -3.32
CA PRO A 72 -13.62 10.10 -2.72
C PRO A 72 -12.89 9.21 -3.74
N PRO A 73 -11.55 9.17 -3.72
CA PRO A 73 -10.79 8.31 -4.62
C PRO A 73 -11.17 6.84 -4.42
N LYS A 74 -11.18 6.08 -5.51
CA LYS A 74 -11.33 4.63 -5.45
C LYS A 74 -10.01 4.05 -4.95
N LEU A 75 -10.02 3.54 -3.73
CA LEU A 75 -8.85 2.95 -3.12
C LEU A 75 -8.75 1.46 -3.44
N THR A 76 -7.57 1.04 -3.84
CA THR A 76 -7.18 -0.36 -4.00
C THR A 76 -6.26 -0.78 -2.86
N SER A 77 -6.23 -2.07 -2.53
CA SER A 77 -5.29 -2.62 -1.55
C SER A 77 -4.01 -3.01 -2.26
N LEU A 78 -2.88 -2.49 -1.78
CA LEU A 78 -1.54 -2.90 -2.14
C LEU A 78 -0.90 -3.57 -0.93
N LYS A 79 -0.44 -4.80 -1.08
CA LYS A 79 0.25 -5.53 -0.02
C LYS A 79 1.74 -5.60 -0.32
N LEU A 80 2.54 -5.18 0.64
CA LEU A 80 3.99 -5.28 0.63
C LEU A 80 4.41 -6.33 1.67
N TYR A 81 5.17 -7.32 1.23
CA TYR A 81 5.56 -8.49 2.01
C TYR A 81 6.96 -8.32 2.55
N MET A 82 7.13 -8.62 3.83
CA MET A 82 8.38 -8.56 4.57
C MET A 82 8.66 -9.92 5.21
N PRO A 83 9.90 -10.40 5.21
CA PRO A 83 10.28 -11.52 6.04
C PRO A 83 9.95 -11.25 7.51
N LEU A 84 9.48 -12.26 8.20
CA LEU A 84 9.19 -12.21 9.62
C LEU A 84 10.11 -13.18 10.34
N THR A 85 10.81 -12.69 11.35
CA THR A 85 11.60 -13.50 12.27
C THR A 85 11.22 -13.16 13.70
N ALA A 86 11.54 -14.01 14.64
CA ALA A 86 11.41 -13.73 16.06
C ALA A 86 12.47 -14.44 16.89
N ASP A 87 12.85 -13.82 17.98
CA ASP A 87 13.61 -14.49 19.04
C ASP A 87 12.65 -15.10 20.05
N LEU A 88 12.73 -16.41 20.24
CA LEU A 88 12.01 -17.13 21.28
C LEU A 88 12.91 -17.29 22.50
N TYR A 89 12.49 -16.73 23.62
CA TYR A 89 13.10 -16.94 24.94
C TYR A 89 12.27 -17.97 25.71
N GLU A 90 12.87 -19.06 26.07
CA GLU A 90 12.25 -20.09 26.92
C GLU A 90 12.43 -19.73 28.40
N ARG A 91 11.59 -20.30 29.27
CA ARG A 91 11.78 -20.17 30.71
C ARG A 91 12.51 -21.38 31.27
N ASN A 92 13.47 -21.07 32.13
CA ASN A 92 14.20 -22.11 32.88
C ASN A 92 13.32 -22.78 33.97
N GLU A 93 13.85 -23.76 34.65
CA GLU A 93 13.15 -24.50 35.71
C GLU A 93 12.73 -23.64 36.92
N TYR A 94 13.28 -22.41 37.03
CA TYR A 94 12.94 -21.45 38.09
C TYR A 94 11.89 -20.43 37.63
N GLY A 95 11.48 -20.50 36.36
CA GLY A 95 10.49 -19.60 35.76
C GLY A 95 11.06 -18.26 35.23
N ASP A 96 12.39 -18.10 35.27
CA ASP A 96 13.07 -16.95 34.68
C ASP A 96 13.30 -17.21 33.19
N LEU A 97 13.30 -16.15 32.37
CA LEU A 97 13.67 -16.25 30.96
C LEU A 97 15.14 -16.62 30.84
N ASP A 98 15.45 -17.50 29.90
CA ASP A 98 16.84 -17.80 29.56
C ASP A 98 17.53 -16.59 28.95
N ASP A 99 18.84 -16.44 29.19
CA ASP A 99 19.66 -15.39 28.60
C ASP A 99 19.89 -15.58 27.08
N SER A 100 19.60 -16.78 26.58
CA SER A 100 19.73 -17.13 25.16
C SER A 100 18.36 -17.32 24.51
N SER A 101 18.24 -16.84 23.27
CA SER A 101 17.06 -17.02 22.45
C SER A 101 17.28 -18.04 21.33
N THR A 102 16.20 -18.59 20.83
CA THR A 102 16.17 -19.35 19.58
C THR A 102 15.56 -18.47 18.50
N LEU A 103 16.32 -18.21 17.42
CA LEU A 103 15.81 -17.48 16.27
C LEU A 103 14.84 -18.38 15.49
N LEU A 104 13.61 -17.91 15.34
CA LEU A 104 12.56 -18.56 14.55
C LEU A 104 12.36 -17.82 13.24
N GLU A 105 12.20 -18.56 12.16
CA GLU A 105 11.90 -18.05 10.83
C GLU A 105 10.41 -18.23 10.47
N GLY A 106 9.99 -17.64 9.35
CA GLY A 106 8.59 -17.56 8.97
C GLY A 106 7.81 -18.87 8.99
N HIS A 107 8.44 -20.02 8.66
CA HIS A 107 7.78 -21.33 8.68
C HIS A 107 7.53 -21.84 10.11
N GLU A 108 8.41 -21.54 11.06
CA GLU A 108 8.29 -21.89 12.46
C GLU A 108 7.28 -20.98 13.18
N LEU A 109 7.27 -19.69 12.79
CA LEU A 109 6.38 -18.70 13.36
C LEU A 109 4.89 -18.94 13.05
N ARG A 110 4.56 -19.82 12.11
CA ARG A 110 3.16 -20.20 11.84
C ARG A 110 2.43 -20.72 13.08
N GLY A 111 3.13 -21.40 13.95
CA GLY A 111 2.58 -21.89 15.22
C GLY A 111 2.12 -20.76 16.15
N TYR A 112 2.70 -19.59 16.01
CA TYR A 112 2.46 -18.43 16.87
C TYR A 112 1.62 -17.32 16.20
N GLN A 113 1.06 -17.58 15.02
CA GLN A 113 0.31 -16.59 14.24
C GLN A 113 -0.80 -15.90 15.05
N ASN A 114 -1.53 -16.64 15.86
CA ASN A 114 -2.64 -16.09 16.65
C ASN A 114 -2.14 -15.14 17.74
N GLN A 115 -1.08 -15.50 18.44
CA GLN A 115 -0.46 -14.69 19.49
C GLN A 115 0.12 -13.39 18.89
N ILE A 116 0.85 -13.50 17.77
CA ILE A 116 1.40 -12.36 17.05
C ILE A 116 0.28 -11.45 16.54
N THR A 117 -0.76 -12.00 15.93
CA THR A 117 -1.92 -11.22 15.46
C THR A 117 -2.62 -10.50 16.61
N ALA A 118 -2.82 -11.19 17.75
CA ALA A 118 -3.46 -10.58 18.92
C ALA A 118 -2.61 -9.43 19.48
N ALA A 119 -1.30 -9.58 19.52
CA ALA A 119 -0.37 -8.54 19.95
C ALA A 119 -0.41 -7.31 19.02
N LEU A 120 -0.40 -7.53 17.69
CA LEU A 120 -0.55 -6.45 16.70
C LEU A 120 -1.88 -5.70 16.85
N VAL A 121 -2.99 -6.43 17.02
CA VAL A 121 -4.31 -5.80 17.21
C VAL A 121 -4.36 -5.00 18.49
N LYS A 122 -3.81 -5.53 19.60
CA LYS A 122 -3.76 -4.85 20.89
C LYS A 122 -2.89 -3.60 20.87
N ASN A 123 -1.83 -3.65 20.07
CA ASN A 123 -0.85 -2.58 19.95
C ASN A 123 -1.07 -1.73 18.70
N ARG A 124 -2.24 -1.89 18.03
CA ARG A 124 -2.62 -0.99 16.94
C ARG A 124 -2.42 0.43 17.40
N MET A 125 -1.53 1.09 16.68
CA MET A 125 -1.22 2.47 16.96
C MET A 125 -2.48 3.29 16.90
N PRO A 126 -2.65 4.27 17.80
CA PRO A 126 -3.76 5.21 17.74
C PRO A 126 -3.79 5.89 16.38
N GLU A 127 -4.96 6.41 15.98
CA GLU A 127 -5.16 7.20 14.75
C GLU A 127 -4.07 8.25 14.49
N GLU A 128 -3.36 8.69 15.53
CA GLU A 128 -2.25 9.63 15.46
C GLU A 128 -1.00 9.07 14.75
N ALA A 129 -0.78 7.78 14.78
CA ALA A 129 0.34 7.18 14.07
C ALA A 129 -0.01 6.87 12.61
N GLU A 130 -1.27 6.56 12.30
CA GLU A 130 -1.77 6.59 10.93
C GLU A 130 -1.62 7.99 10.33
N ARG A 131 -1.87 9.05 11.12
CA ARG A 131 -1.59 10.43 10.73
C ARG A 131 -0.10 10.72 10.61
N GLY A 132 0.74 10.14 11.45
CA GLY A 132 2.20 10.26 11.38
C GLY A 132 2.76 9.72 10.07
N LEU A 133 2.25 8.61 9.59
CA LEU A 133 2.53 8.06 8.26
C LEU A 133 2.15 9.05 7.17
N MET A 134 0.93 9.57 7.21
CA MET A 134 0.43 10.55 6.26
C MET A 134 1.23 11.86 6.33
N HIS A 135 1.60 12.30 7.53
CA HIS A 135 2.36 13.54 7.71
C HIS A 135 3.80 13.44 7.18
N TRP A 136 4.42 12.29 7.33
CA TRP A 136 5.75 12.06 6.76
C TRP A 136 5.72 12.07 5.22
N TYR A 137 4.66 11.54 4.62
CA TYR A 137 4.44 11.61 3.18
C TYR A 137 4.20 13.05 2.68
N ASP A 138 3.68 13.94 3.50
CA ASP A 138 3.51 15.35 3.15
C ASP A 138 4.86 16.06 2.94
N GLU A 139 5.93 15.55 3.53
CA GLU A 139 7.29 16.05 3.34
C GLU A 139 8.03 15.37 2.17
N ALA A 140 7.61 14.17 1.78
CA ALA A 140 8.19 13.40 0.70
C ALA A 140 7.33 13.53 -0.59
N ASP A 141 7.67 14.51 -1.43
CA ASP A 141 6.98 14.84 -2.67
C ASP A 141 6.36 13.66 -3.43
N ASN A 142 5.05 13.70 -3.64
CA ASN A 142 4.23 12.95 -4.60
C ASN A 142 3.69 11.56 -4.24
N VAL A 143 4.22 10.81 -3.31
CA VAL A 143 3.64 9.50 -2.93
C VAL A 143 2.41 9.69 -2.04
N ASN A 144 2.42 10.73 -1.21
CA ASN A 144 1.39 11.00 -0.21
C ASN A 144 0.01 11.29 -0.81
N THR A 145 -0.07 11.82 -2.03
CA THR A 145 -1.37 12.07 -2.67
C THR A 145 -2.08 10.80 -3.09
N LYS A 146 -1.38 9.68 -3.23
CA LYS A 146 -1.93 8.39 -3.66
C LYS A 146 -2.08 7.39 -2.53
N VAL A 147 -1.23 7.42 -1.52
CA VAL A 147 -1.28 6.47 -0.39
C VAL A 147 -2.08 7.08 0.77
N HIS A 148 -3.24 6.51 1.05
CA HIS A 148 -4.19 7.04 2.04
C HIS A 148 -4.05 6.42 3.42
N SER A 149 -3.55 5.20 3.51
CA SER A 149 -3.24 4.54 4.77
C SER A 149 -2.34 3.34 4.56
N ALA A 150 -1.61 2.95 5.59
CA ALA A 150 -0.89 1.70 5.66
C ALA A 150 -1.10 1.07 7.04
N VAL A 151 -1.28 -0.24 7.08
CA VAL A 151 -1.49 -1.02 8.30
C VAL A 151 -0.58 -2.22 8.28
N PHE A 152 0.17 -2.45 9.36
CA PHE A 152 0.95 -3.68 9.52
C PHE A 152 0.07 -4.83 10.01
N MET A 153 0.26 -5.98 9.41
CA MET A 153 -0.40 -7.24 9.76
C MET A 153 0.53 -8.42 9.52
N VAL A 154 0.11 -9.59 9.95
CA VAL A 154 0.77 -10.86 9.61
C VAL A 154 -0.23 -11.79 8.94
N ASP A 155 0.24 -12.54 7.97
CA ASP A 155 -0.57 -13.57 7.31
C ASP A 155 0.31 -14.73 6.84
N SER A 156 -0.30 -15.91 6.75
CA SER A 156 0.38 -17.14 6.34
C SER A 156 0.24 -17.33 4.83
N ARG A 157 1.37 -17.43 4.13
CA ARG A 157 1.38 -17.71 2.70
C ARG A 157 2.56 -18.61 2.31
N GLY A 158 2.28 -19.60 1.46
CA GLY A 158 3.31 -20.54 1.00
C GLY A 158 3.91 -21.42 2.10
N GLY A 159 3.23 -21.55 3.23
CA GLY A 159 3.72 -22.32 4.36
C GLY A 159 4.54 -21.51 5.38
N GLU A 160 4.69 -20.23 5.19
CA GLU A 160 5.44 -19.31 6.05
C GLU A 160 4.54 -18.20 6.57
N LEU A 161 4.88 -17.59 7.69
CA LEU A 161 4.27 -16.39 8.22
C LEU A 161 5.05 -15.18 7.70
N TRP A 162 4.33 -14.20 7.17
CA TRP A 162 4.89 -12.98 6.60
C TRP A 162 4.42 -11.76 7.38
N GLY A 163 5.31 -10.78 7.53
CA GLY A 163 4.93 -9.41 7.82
C GLY A 163 4.37 -8.76 6.57
N ILE A 164 3.29 -8.00 6.70
CA ILE A 164 2.62 -7.37 5.59
C ILE A 164 2.31 -5.92 5.94
N ALA A 165 2.74 -4.99 5.08
CA ALA A 165 2.19 -3.64 5.08
C ALA A 165 1.06 -3.59 4.05
N GLU A 166 -0.19 -3.48 4.51
CA GLU A 166 -1.34 -3.28 3.63
C GLU A 166 -1.61 -1.79 3.47
N CYS A 167 -1.35 -1.27 2.26
CA CYS A 167 -1.55 0.12 1.90
C CYS A 167 -2.87 0.30 1.13
N ARG A 168 -3.60 1.38 1.40
CA ARG A 168 -4.73 1.82 0.60
C ARG A 168 -4.27 2.89 -0.37
N VAL A 169 -4.36 2.62 -1.66
CA VAL A 169 -3.76 3.43 -2.72
C VAL A 169 -4.82 3.90 -3.71
N ALA A 170 -4.77 5.18 -4.08
CA ALA A 170 -5.60 5.77 -5.12
C ALA A 170 -4.90 5.67 -6.48
N GLY A 171 -5.46 4.85 -7.38
CA GLY A 171 -4.87 4.62 -8.70
C GLY A 171 -3.64 3.72 -8.69
N GLU A 172 -2.78 3.86 -9.69
CA GLU A 172 -1.54 3.09 -9.85
C GLU A 172 -0.33 3.93 -9.42
N LEU A 173 0.62 3.28 -8.75
CA LEU A 173 1.91 3.87 -8.44
C LEU A 173 2.85 3.66 -9.63
N SER A 174 3.63 4.69 -9.97
CA SER A 174 4.79 4.54 -10.86
C SER A 174 5.91 3.77 -10.16
N ASP A 175 6.89 3.29 -10.90
CA ASP A 175 8.04 2.56 -10.34
C ASP A 175 8.75 3.40 -9.27
N THR A 176 8.97 4.70 -9.52
CA THR A 176 9.59 5.61 -8.54
C THR A 176 8.74 5.80 -7.28
N GLU A 177 7.42 5.94 -7.43
CA GLU A 177 6.51 6.04 -6.28
C GLU A 177 6.47 4.72 -5.48
N MET A 178 6.55 3.58 -6.15
CA MET A 178 6.63 2.26 -5.51
C MET A 178 7.94 2.11 -4.74
N ASP A 179 9.08 2.49 -5.33
CA ASP A 179 10.38 2.43 -4.66
C ASP A 179 10.41 3.33 -3.42
N THR A 180 9.91 4.56 -3.54
CA THR A 180 9.79 5.49 -2.39
C THR A 180 8.89 4.91 -1.29
N LEU A 181 7.77 4.28 -1.64
CA LEU A 181 6.89 3.64 -0.66
C LEU A 181 7.60 2.46 0.03
N LYS A 182 8.33 1.64 -0.71
CA LYS A 182 9.09 0.51 -0.15
C LYS A 182 10.19 1.00 0.80
N GLU A 183 10.94 2.03 0.42
CA GLU A 183 11.96 2.64 1.28
C GLU A 183 11.34 3.16 2.58
N PHE A 184 10.21 3.87 2.46
CA PHE A 184 9.50 4.38 3.63
C PHE A 184 9.02 3.26 4.56
N ILE A 185 8.35 2.23 4.03
CA ILE A 185 7.88 1.10 4.84
C ILE A 185 9.06 0.35 5.48
N THR A 186 10.17 0.20 4.76
CA THR A 186 11.40 -0.39 5.31
C THR A 186 11.92 0.43 6.50
N GLY A 187 12.02 1.75 6.36
CA GLY A 187 12.43 2.65 7.44
C GLY A 187 11.50 2.53 8.65
N GLN A 188 10.19 2.55 8.43
CA GLN A 188 9.22 2.41 9.52
C GLN A 188 9.29 1.06 10.22
N ALA A 189 9.52 -0.02 9.48
CA ALA A 189 9.68 -1.35 10.05
C ALA A 189 10.98 -1.48 10.86
N SER A 190 12.08 -0.82 10.43
CA SER A 190 13.37 -0.85 11.13
C SER A 190 13.48 0.16 12.27
N ASP A 191 12.87 1.33 12.16
CA ASP A 191 12.96 2.41 13.14
C ASP A 191 11.94 2.29 14.28
N GLY A 192 11.20 1.17 14.31
CA GLY A 192 10.27 0.91 15.39
C GLY A 192 8.95 1.69 15.25
N TRP A 193 8.39 1.77 14.06
CA TRP A 193 6.94 1.93 13.97
C TRP A 193 6.25 0.77 14.69
N CYS A 194 6.98 -0.30 14.79
CA CYS A 194 6.81 -1.32 15.78
C CYS A 194 7.46 -0.97 17.13
N GLU A 195 7.82 0.30 17.37
CA GLU A 195 8.41 0.78 18.61
C GLU A 195 7.56 0.34 19.80
N GLY A 196 7.33 -0.33 20.32
CA GLY A 196 6.44 -0.94 21.27
C GLY A 196 6.06 -2.36 20.90
N PHE A 197 6.29 -2.80 19.66
CA PHE A 197 6.05 -4.16 19.25
C PHE A 197 7.32 -5.02 19.37
N GLU A 198 8.46 -4.52 18.89
CA GLU A 198 9.77 -5.15 19.10
C GLU A 198 10.20 -5.20 20.59
N GLN A 199 9.71 -4.25 21.39
CA GLN A 199 9.99 -4.21 22.83
C GLN A 199 8.94 -4.92 23.68
N ARG A 200 7.88 -5.49 23.09
CA ARG A 200 6.80 -6.14 23.84
C ARG A 200 6.89 -7.64 23.71
N GLU A 201 7.03 -8.21 24.85
CA GLU A 201 6.96 -9.64 25.09
C GLU A 201 5.60 -10.19 24.65
N ILE A 202 5.61 -11.10 23.69
CA ILE A 202 4.43 -11.87 23.32
C ILE A 202 4.53 -13.18 24.06
N SER A 203 3.75 -13.31 25.14
CA SER A 203 3.69 -14.58 25.89
C SER A 203 3.17 -15.70 25.00
N VAL A 204 3.84 -16.82 25.02
CA VAL A 204 3.44 -18.04 24.30
C VAL A 204 2.95 -19.12 25.27
N ASP A 205 2.15 -20.06 24.75
CA ASP A 205 1.44 -21.06 25.56
C ASP A 205 2.37 -21.94 26.40
N ASP A 206 3.61 -22.12 25.95
CA ASP A 206 4.65 -22.89 26.65
C ASP A 206 5.37 -22.12 27.77
N GLY A 207 4.90 -20.88 28.04
CA GLY A 207 5.45 -20.01 29.07
C GLY A 207 6.68 -19.21 28.65
N GLY A 208 7.10 -19.31 27.40
CA GLY A 208 8.15 -18.49 26.81
C GLY A 208 7.66 -17.13 26.34
N GLU A 209 8.55 -16.37 25.76
CA GLU A 209 8.29 -15.04 25.21
C GLU A 209 8.89 -14.88 23.82
N LEU A 210 8.10 -14.31 22.89
CA LEU A 210 8.53 -13.99 21.53
C LEU A 210 8.80 -12.49 21.40
N TYR A 211 9.93 -12.19 20.78
CA TYR A 211 10.29 -10.85 20.29
C TYR A 211 10.27 -10.87 18.77
N VAL A 212 9.26 -10.30 18.16
CA VAL A 212 9.03 -10.40 16.72
C VAL A 212 9.69 -9.23 15.99
N HIS A 213 10.43 -9.54 14.95
CA HIS A 213 11.09 -8.60 14.06
C HIS A 213 10.38 -8.59 12.70
N PHE A 214 9.73 -7.48 12.37
CA PHE A 214 9.04 -7.31 11.08
C PHE A 214 9.98 -7.19 9.90
N TRP A 215 11.22 -6.87 10.17
CA TRP A 215 12.26 -6.76 9.19
C TRP A 215 13.59 -7.03 9.86
N ASN A 216 14.34 -7.91 9.29
CA ASN A 216 15.67 -8.19 9.79
C ASN A 216 16.67 -8.10 8.65
N SER A 217 17.53 -7.07 8.75
CA SER A 217 18.80 -6.91 8.04
C SER A 217 18.81 -6.52 6.56
N ASP A 218 19.93 -5.97 6.17
CA ASP A 218 20.45 -5.53 4.89
C ASP A 218 20.28 -6.48 3.69
N GLN A 219 19.67 -7.63 3.87
CA GLN A 219 19.55 -8.68 2.85
C GLN A 219 18.14 -8.81 2.24
N TRP A 220 17.13 -8.14 2.77
CA TRP A 220 15.75 -8.35 2.36
C TRP A 220 15.09 -7.07 1.87
N SER A 221 14.64 -7.08 0.65
CA SER A 221 13.79 -6.02 0.13
C SER A 221 12.32 -6.35 0.37
N ILE A 222 11.54 -5.32 0.72
CA ILE A 222 10.08 -5.40 0.70
C ILE A 222 9.63 -5.66 -0.73
N GLN A 223 8.74 -6.62 -0.92
CA GLN A 223 8.28 -7.06 -2.22
C GLN A 223 6.76 -7.00 -2.33
N THR A 224 6.27 -6.64 -3.51
CA THR A 224 4.85 -6.80 -3.85
C THR A 224 4.49 -8.30 -3.95
N GLU A 225 3.20 -8.59 -4.01
CA GLU A 225 2.70 -9.96 -4.19
C GLU A 225 3.23 -10.60 -5.48
N GLN A 226 3.26 -9.84 -6.59
CA GLN A 226 3.75 -10.31 -7.87
C GLN A 226 5.24 -10.60 -7.85
N GLU A 227 6.04 -9.71 -7.28
CA GLU A 227 7.49 -9.90 -7.19
C GLU A 227 7.85 -11.12 -6.36
N ARG A 228 7.12 -11.38 -5.28
CA ARG A 228 7.44 -12.46 -4.34
C ARG A 228 6.87 -13.81 -4.73
N PHE A 229 5.62 -13.85 -5.16
CA PHE A 229 4.89 -15.09 -5.35
C PHE A 229 4.56 -15.38 -6.82
N GLU A 230 4.60 -14.37 -7.67
CA GLU A 230 4.37 -14.47 -9.11
C GLU A 230 5.57 -13.84 -9.85
N PRO A 231 6.79 -14.41 -9.73
CA PRO A 231 7.93 -13.89 -10.41
C PRO A 231 7.67 -13.88 -11.92
N ARG A 232 7.94 -12.77 -12.59
CA ARG A 232 7.88 -12.70 -14.04
C ARG A 232 8.77 -13.82 -14.57
N LEU A 233 8.22 -14.67 -15.42
CA LEU A 233 9.03 -15.57 -16.24
C LEU A 233 10.00 -14.68 -17.00
N SER A 234 11.30 -14.74 -16.65
CA SER A 234 12.32 -13.96 -17.32
C SER A 234 12.15 -14.21 -18.82
N GLU A 235 12.04 -13.15 -19.60
CA GLU A 235 12.08 -13.21 -21.06
C GLU A 235 13.43 -13.79 -21.48
N GLY A 236 13.56 -15.10 -21.52
CA GLY A 236 14.86 -15.73 -21.78
C GLY A 236 14.89 -17.25 -21.84
N TYR A 237 13.81 -17.93 -21.58
CA TYR A 237 13.71 -19.34 -21.93
C TYR A 237 13.18 -19.46 -23.37
N THR A 238 14.01 -19.12 -24.33
CA THR A 238 13.85 -19.57 -25.72
C THR A 238 13.90 -21.09 -25.77
N THR A 239 12.81 -21.66 -26.26
CA THR A 239 12.57 -23.09 -26.50
C THR A 239 13.52 -23.63 -27.64
N GLU A 240 14.79 -23.42 -27.55
CA GLU A 240 15.77 -23.87 -28.62
C GLU A 240 16.73 -24.98 -28.20
N GLN A 241 16.47 -25.66 -27.09
CA GLN A 241 17.31 -26.82 -26.73
C GLN A 241 16.53 -28.14 -26.64
N ARG A 242 15.59 -28.35 -27.55
CA ARG A 242 14.93 -29.67 -27.71
C ARG A 242 14.85 -30.18 -29.13
N MET A 243 15.92 -29.97 -29.93
CA MET A 243 16.13 -30.73 -31.18
C MET A 243 17.61 -30.85 -31.44
N GLY A 244 18.23 -31.85 -30.85
CA GLY A 244 19.63 -32.18 -31.11
C GLY A 244 20.06 -33.43 -30.39
N GLY A 245 19.51 -34.56 -30.78
CA GLY A 245 19.89 -35.84 -30.19
C GLY A 245 19.14 -37.00 -30.84
N LEU A 246 19.53 -37.31 -32.04
CA LEU A 246 19.45 -38.63 -32.65
C LEU A 246 20.82 -39.01 -33.18
#